data_02f85840c7ed66ce51a9d451e4abf30e
#
_entry.id   02f85840c7ed66ce51a9d451e4abf30e
#
_cell.length_a   1.000
_cell.length_b   1.000
_cell.length_c   1.000
_cell.angle_alpha   90.00
_cell.angle_beta   90.00
_cell.angle_gamma   90.00
#
_symmetry.space_group_name_H-M   'P 1'
#
loop_
_entity.id
_entity.type
_entity.pdbx_description
1 polymer ?
#
loop_
_entity_poly.entity_id
_entity_poly.type
_entity_poly.pdbx_seq_one_letter_code
_entity_poly.pdbx_strand_id
1 'polypeptide(L)'
;TVIVAWIMLLSGSLPVSAAMLEITGTFGDRNVGKWLTAMVLSNNDTAVDPIPENITYITQEKIKSDGSFNLKLPIMQETDTFRSNLPINADTGKYFYVSSMNGSSDGTGSAASPVNTMQKAFELAEDGDTIVLLDTVRVSSWDTSKSLTVTGQNPITGVTEGGIDLTEIVSLRICGPVKFEKLKFVTKAAASMDEKANRIFACGNSLVMGEGLTMTEPIDILGGNSIGNTAESTDLTLLSGCYRRIYGGGWNSPVNGDTHIVIGGTVNSEYSVEDSSQNYYDSRVFGGGVYSGSEVAGETYITIKDNAAIAYVVGGGSGIGTDIKGGATHISIDGGRVMNVYGGTVDKTTVYKGDTYINMSGGSVEGIFGGSMSQTMTGNTRIAVSGGQVTRRIYGGCYNDWSGSWNSNFHVDGTTAVWVGGDARLITGAV
;
A
#
# COMPACT_ATOMS: atom_id res chain seq x y z
N THR A 1 -7.54 -23.22 -8.23
CA THR A 1 -7.94 -21.87 -7.78
C THR A 1 -8.75 -21.26 -8.91
N VAL A 2 -10.01 -20.94 -8.66
CA VAL A 2 -10.93 -20.33 -9.63
C VAL A 2 -10.86 -18.83 -9.42
N ILE A 3 -10.47 -18.06 -10.42
CA ILE A 3 -10.49 -16.60 -10.38
C ILE A 3 -11.74 -16.13 -11.11
N VAL A 4 -12.55 -15.32 -10.44
CA VAL A 4 -13.74 -14.68 -11.00
C VAL A 4 -13.34 -13.34 -11.58
N ALA A 5 -13.44 -13.16 -12.89
CA ALA A 5 -13.27 -11.86 -13.51
C ALA A 5 -14.65 -11.17 -13.58
N TRP A 6 -14.76 -9.97 -13.01
CA TRP A 6 -15.93 -9.10 -13.13
C TRP A 6 -15.78 -8.22 -14.36
N ILE A 7 -16.69 -8.35 -15.31
CA ILE A 7 -16.84 -7.37 -16.38
C ILE A 7 -18.06 -6.52 -16.04
N MET A 8 -17.83 -5.25 -15.67
CA MET A 8 -18.90 -4.25 -15.59
C MET A 8 -19.30 -3.85 -17.02
N LEU A 9 -20.47 -4.28 -17.47
CA LEU A 9 -21.11 -3.70 -18.64
C LEU A 9 -21.80 -2.40 -18.25
N LEU A 10 -21.39 -1.30 -18.88
CA LEU A 10 -22.06 -0.02 -18.79
C LEU A 10 -23.51 -0.16 -19.28
N SER A 11 -24.47 0.28 -18.46
CA SER A 11 -25.89 0.26 -18.72
C SER A 11 -26.25 1.07 -19.97
N GLY A 12 -26.50 0.39 -21.05
CA GLY A 12 -27.17 0.91 -22.23
C GLY A 12 -28.07 -0.21 -22.76
N SER A 13 -29.36 0.04 -22.87
CA SER A 13 -30.31 -0.92 -23.42
C SER A 13 -29.94 -1.32 -24.84
N LEU A 14 -29.33 -2.46 -25.00
CA LEU A 14 -29.07 -3.09 -26.29
C LEU A 14 -30.28 -3.93 -26.70
N PRO A 15 -30.68 -3.93 -27.97
CA PRO A 15 -31.75 -4.80 -28.45
C PRO A 15 -31.32 -6.25 -28.35
N VAL A 16 -32.27 -7.11 -28.00
CA VAL A 16 -32.09 -8.57 -27.84
C VAL A 16 -31.75 -9.21 -29.20
N SER A 17 -30.51 -9.15 -29.58
CA SER A 17 -29.88 -10.06 -30.54
C SER A 17 -28.65 -10.62 -29.82
N ALA A 18 -28.49 -11.94 -29.76
CA ALA A 18 -27.45 -12.63 -29.02
C ALA A 18 -26.07 -11.96 -29.22
N ALA A 19 -25.71 -11.08 -28.29
CA ALA A 19 -24.41 -10.44 -28.31
C ALA A 19 -23.36 -11.50 -27.92
N MET A 20 -22.35 -11.67 -28.74
CA MET A 20 -21.21 -12.54 -28.40
C MET A 20 -20.16 -11.73 -27.71
N LEU A 21 -19.80 -12.14 -26.50
CA LEU A 21 -18.60 -11.64 -25.84
C LEU A 21 -17.39 -12.35 -26.44
N GLU A 22 -16.49 -11.60 -27.02
CA GLU A 22 -15.23 -12.12 -27.54
C GLU A 22 -14.11 -11.76 -26.54
N ILE A 23 -13.48 -12.80 -25.98
CA ILE A 23 -12.37 -12.66 -25.05
C ILE A 23 -11.11 -13.17 -25.74
N THR A 24 -10.21 -12.27 -26.04
CA THR A 24 -8.90 -12.58 -26.64
C THR A 24 -7.79 -12.32 -25.64
N GLY A 25 -6.72 -13.06 -25.73
CA GLY A 25 -5.56 -12.88 -24.87
C GLY A 25 -4.42 -13.81 -25.24
N THR A 26 -3.36 -13.76 -24.46
CA THR A 26 -2.21 -14.65 -24.60
C THR A 26 -1.86 -15.27 -23.25
N PHE A 27 -1.47 -16.53 -23.27
CA PHE A 27 -0.89 -17.22 -22.12
C PHE A 27 0.59 -17.50 -22.40
N GLY A 28 1.41 -17.48 -21.34
CA GLY A 28 2.81 -17.93 -21.46
C GLY A 28 2.93 -19.40 -21.89
N ASP A 29 4.10 -19.77 -22.34
CA ASP A 29 4.46 -21.06 -22.98
C ASP A 29 3.97 -22.32 -22.24
N ARG A 30 3.85 -22.24 -20.90
CA ARG A 30 3.36 -23.35 -20.06
C ARG A 30 1.93 -23.79 -20.39
N ASN A 31 1.13 -22.92 -20.95
CA ASN A 31 -0.28 -23.17 -21.25
C ASN A 31 -0.50 -23.46 -22.74
N VAL A 32 0.51 -23.32 -23.58
CA VAL A 32 0.43 -23.67 -25.01
C VAL A 32 -0.02 -25.12 -25.17
N GLY A 33 -1.00 -25.32 -26.05
CA GLY A 33 -1.57 -26.61 -26.32
C GLY A 33 -2.58 -27.13 -25.30
N LYS A 34 -2.79 -26.46 -24.16
CA LYS A 34 -3.85 -26.77 -23.20
C LYS A 34 -5.20 -26.27 -23.70
N TRP A 35 -6.25 -26.86 -23.16
CA TRP A 35 -7.61 -26.40 -23.39
C TRP A 35 -7.99 -25.33 -22.34
N LEU A 36 -8.37 -24.15 -22.82
CA LEU A 36 -9.03 -23.13 -22.03
C LEU A 36 -10.54 -23.42 -22.05
N THR A 37 -11.11 -23.72 -20.89
CA THR A 37 -12.55 -23.94 -20.73
C THR A 37 -13.15 -22.72 -20.08
N ALA A 38 -14.22 -22.20 -20.66
CA ALA A 38 -14.97 -21.08 -20.09
C ALA A 38 -16.43 -21.46 -19.91
N MET A 39 -17.05 -20.98 -18.86
CA MET A 39 -18.44 -21.24 -18.50
C MET A 39 -19.17 -19.92 -18.22
N VAL A 40 -20.42 -19.86 -18.63
CA VAL A 40 -21.38 -18.82 -18.23
C VAL A 40 -22.34 -19.42 -17.22
N LEU A 41 -22.50 -18.73 -16.09
CA LEU A 41 -23.34 -19.17 -14.99
C LEU A 41 -24.55 -18.22 -14.84
N SER A 42 -25.72 -18.80 -14.61
CA SER A 42 -27.00 -18.06 -14.49
C SER A 42 -27.24 -17.39 -13.15
N ASN A 43 -26.27 -17.42 -12.21
CA ASN A 43 -26.44 -16.91 -10.87
C ASN A 43 -25.30 -15.98 -10.45
N ASN A 44 -25.65 -14.86 -9.81
CA ASN A 44 -24.69 -13.89 -9.25
C ASN A 44 -23.94 -14.39 -8.00
N ASP A 45 -24.10 -15.65 -7.62
CA ASP A 45 -23.44 -16.18 -6.43
C ASP A 45 -21.99 -16.57 -6.76
N THR A 46 -21.07 -15.70 -6.39
CA THR A 46 -19.63 -15.83 -6.62
C THR A 46 -18.96 -16.83 -5.66
N ALA A 47 -19.69 -17.35 -4.68
CA ALA A 47 -19.15 -18.19 -3.60
C ALA A 47 -19.32 -19.69 -3.86
N VAL A 48 -20.09 -20.10 -4.87
CA VAL A 48 -20.43 -21.51 -5.09
C VAL A 48 -19.64 -22.11 -6.23
N ASP A 49 -19.14 -23.33 -6.05
CA ASP A 49 -18.56 -24.13 -7.13
C ASP A 49 -19.61 -24.34 -8.25
N PRO A 50 -19.20 -24.28 -9.54
CA PRO A 50 -20.13 -24.49 -10.63
C PRO A 50 -20.74 -25.88 -10.55
N ILE A 51 -22.06 -25.93 -10.42
CA ILE A 51 -22.85 -27.15 -10.50
C ILE A 51 -23.57 -27.20 -11.84
N PRO A 52 -23.87 -28.40 -12.40
CA PRO A 52 -24.45 -28.51 -13.72
C PRO A 52 -25.74 -27.69 -13.94
N GLU A 53 -26.53 -27.51 -12.88
CA GLU A 53 -27.80 -26.78 -12.94
C GLU A 53 -27.68 -25.28 -13.15
N ASN A 54 -26.52 -24.67 -12.83
CA ASN A 54 -26.32 -23.24 -13.01
C ASN A 54 -25.38 -22.87 -14.16
N ILE A 55 -24.89 -23.86 -14.91
CA ILE A 55 -24.09 -23.63 -16.11
C ILE A 55 -25.03 -23.42 -17.30
N THR A 56 -25.09 -22.21 -17.83
CA THR A 56 -25.91 -21.87 -19.00
C THR A 56 -25.20 -22.08 -20.33
N TYR A 57 -23.88 -21.97 -20.30
CA TYR A 57 -23.05 -22.18 -21.48
C TYR A 57 -21.64 -22.59 -21.11
N ILE A 58 -21.04 -23.47 -21.92
CA ILE A 58 -19.64 -23.87 -21.79
C ILE A 58 -18.96 -23.83 -23.16
N THR A 59 -17.76 -23.31 -23.23
CA THR A 59 -16.94 -23.32 -24.43
C THR A 59 -15.51 -23.69 -24.13
N GLN A 60 -14.82 -24.21 -25.13
CA GLN A 60 -13.40 -24.55 -24.98
C GLN A 60 -12.64 -24.09 -26.22
N GLU A 61 -11.45 -23.59 -26.01
CA GLU A 61 -10.50 -23.30 -27.07
C GLU A 61 -9.11 -23.80 -26.68
N LYS A 62 -8.37 -24.28 -27.66
CA LYS A 62 -6.99 -24.71 -27.47
C LYS A 62 -6.07 -23.49 -27.60
N ILE A 63 -5.22 -23.28 -26.60
CA ILE A 63 -4.23 -22.23 -26.65
C ILE A 63 -3.22 -22.52 -27.76
N LYS A 64 -3.08 -21.61 -28.69
CA LYS A 64 -2.24 -21.76 -29.89
C LYS A 64 -0.74 -21.77 -29.53
N SER A 65 0.09 -22.09 -30.51
CA SER A 65 1.55 -22.16 -30.34
C SER A 65 2.20 -20.83 -30.01
N ASP A 66 1.56 -19.71 -30.32
CA ASP A 66 1.96 -18.36 -29.95
C ASP A 66 1.38 -17.89 -28.59
N GLY A 67 0.73 -18.82 -27.86
CA GLY A 67 0.04 -18.53 -26.61
C GLY A 67 -1.33 -17.90 -26.78
N SER A 68 -1.73 -17.48 -27.96
CA SER A 68 -2.99 -16.77 -28.18
C SER A 68 -4.23 -17.68 -28.05
N PHE A 69 -5.33 -17.07 -27.64
CA PHE A 69 -6.66 -17.68 -27.63
C PHE A 69 -7.73 -16.65 -28.01
N ASN A 70 -8.89 -17.14 -28.43
CA ASN A 70 -10.06 -16.31 -28.75
C ASN A 70 -11.32 -17.08 -28.36
N LEU A 71 -11.87 -16.79 -27.19
CA LEU A 71 -13.13 -17.37 -26.70
C LEU A 71 -14.32 -16.53 -27.13
N LYS A 72 -15.39 -17.19 -27.60
CA LYS A 72 -16.65 -16.55 -27.92
C LYS A 72 -17.74 -17.11 -27.02
N LEU A 73 -18.37 -16.23 -26.25
CA LEU A 73 -19.40 -16.55 -25.26
C LEU A 73 -20.67 -15.79 -25.57
N PRO A 74 -21.83 -16.43 -25.67
CA PRO A 74 -23.10 -15.73 -25.79
C PRO A 74 -23.42 -15.04 -24.46
N ILE A 75 -23.79 -13.76 -24.51
CA ILE A 75 -24.37 -13.06 -23.38
C ILE A 75 -25.87 -13.28 -23.42
N MET A 76 -26.40 -14.03 -22.48
CA MET A 76 -27.82 -14.41 -22.46
C MET A 76 -28.65 -13.49 -21.56
N GLN A 77 -28.11 -13.00 -20.46
CA GLN A 77 -28.78 -12.11 -19.49
C GLN A 77 -27.79 -11.20 -18.79
N GLU A 78 -28.26 -10.08 -18.24
CA GLU A 78 -27.42 -9.14 -17.48
C GLU A 78 -26.83 -9.71 -16.18
N THR A 79 -27.33 -10.84 -15.71
CA THR A 79 -26.90 -11.53 -14.48
C THR A 79 -25.93 -12.68 -14.74
N ASP A 80 -25.56 -12.93 -16.00
CA ASP A 80 -24.63 -14.02 -16.31
C ASP A 80 -23.23 -13.70 -15.84
N THR A 81 -22.59 -14.67 -15.19
CA THR A 81 -21.19 -14.58 -14.73
C THR A 81 -20.31 -15.53 -15.55
N PHE A 82 -19.10 -15.09 -15.79
CA PHE A 82 -18.11 -15.85 -16.57
C PHE A 82 -17.07 -16.49 -15.64
N ARG A 83 -16.73 -17.76 -15.90
CA ARG A 83 -15.64 -18.49 -15.24
C ARG A 83 -14.77 -19.25 -16.24
N SER A 84 -13.48 -19.36 -15.96
CA SER A 84 -12.57 -20.18 -16.75
C SER A 84 -11.71 -21.10 -15.86
N ASN A 85 -11.27 -22.22 -16.43
CA ASN A 85 -10.38 -23.18 -15.76
C ASN A 85 -8.91 -22.73 -15.70
N LEU A 86 -8.56 -21.72 -16.46
CA LEU A 86 -7.25 -21.07 -16.41
C LEU A 86 -7.45 -19.62 -15.96
N PRO A 87 -6.54 -19.05 -15.16
CA PRO A 87 -6.61 -17.65 -14.79
C PRO A 87 -6.46 -16.83 -16.08
N ILE A 88 -7.55 -16.19 -16.50
CA ILE A 88 -7.51 -15.16 -17.54
C ILE A 88 -7.18 -13.88 -16.81
N ASN A 89 -5.91 -13.53 -16.78
CA ASN A 89 -5.50 -12.23 -16.32
C ASN A 89 -5.91 -11.23 -17.40
N ALA A 90 -6.74 -10.27 -17.00
CA ALA A 90 -6.93 -9.04 -17.78
C ALA A 90 -5.67 -8.16 -17.75
N ASP A 91 -4.62 -8.66 -17.14
CA ASP A 91 -3.31 -8.03 -17.09
C ASP A 91 -2.68 -8.16 -18.47
N THR A 92 -2.83 -7.11 -19.27
CA THR A 92 -2.27 -7.00 -20.62
C THR A 92 -0.75 -6.83 -20.61
N GLY A 93 -0.12 -6.78 -19.43
CA GLY A 93 1.30 -6.60 -19.25
C GLY A 93 2.11 -7.85 -19.63
N LYS A 94 3.25 -7.61 -20.23
CA LYS A 94 4.26 -8.64 -20.50
C LYS A 94 5.09 -8.92 -19.25
N TYR A 95 5.69 -10.11 -19.19
CA TYR A 95 6.65 -10.47 -18.17
C TYR A 95 8.06 -10.31 -18.69
N PHE A 96 8.88 -9.56 -17.95
CA PHE A 96 10.33 -9.45 -18.22
C PHE A 96 11.12 -10.04 -17.05
N TYR A 97 11.92 -11.00 -17.34
CA TYR A 97 12.67 -11.76 -16.35
C TYR A 97 14.07 -11.19 -16.15
N VAL A 98 14.46 -11.04 -14.89
CA VAL A 98 15.76 -10.54 -14.47
C VAL A 98 16.45 -11.60 -13.61
N SER A 99 17.69 -11.90 -13.89
CA SER A 99 18.55 -12.75 -13.06
C SER A 99 19.96 -12.16 -13.03
N SER A 100 20.44 -11.83 -11.85
CA SER A 100 21.81 -11.36 -11.65
C SER A 100 22.83 -12.47 -11.86
N MET A 101 22.43 -13.72 -11.66
CA MET A 101 23.30 -14.90 -11.79
C MET A 101 23.33 -15.48 -13.20
N ASN A 102 22.17 -15.58 -13.86
CA ASN A 102 22.00 -16.31 -15.13
C ASN A 102 21.52 -15.42 -16.28
N GLY A 103 21.30 -14.13 -16.03
CA GLY A 103 20.89 -13.16 -17.04
C GLY A 103 22.06 -12.67 -17.90
N SER A 104 21.73 -12.06 -19.03
CA SER A 104 22.70 -11.47 -19.97
C SER A 104 22.34 -10.02 -20.28
N SER A 105 23.35 -9.19 -20.57
CA SER A 105 23.16 -7.84 -21.11
C SER A 105 22.43 -7.86 -22.46
N ASP A 106 22.57 -8.95 -23.22
CA ASP A 106 21.94 -9.17 -24.53
C ASP A 106 20.67 -10.02 -24.40
N GLY A 107 20.23 -10.31 -23.16
CA GLY A 107 19.00 -11.05 -22.89
C GLY A 107 17.77 -10.33 -23.46
N THR A 108 16.81 -11.12 -23.91
CA THR A 108 15.53 -10.58 -24.46
C THR A 108 14.51 -10.26 -23.36
N GLY A 109 14.81 -10.58 -22.11
CA GLY A 109 13.87 -10.47 -21.00
C GLY A 109 12.86 -11.62 -20.91
N SER A 110 12.91 -12.60 -21.81
CA SER A 110 12.08 -13.81 -21.70
C SER A 110 12.56 -14.73 -20.56
N ALA A 111 11.72 -15.66 -20.12
CA ALA A 111 12.09 -16.63 -19.09
C ALA A 111 13.31 -17.51 -19.50
N ALA A 112 13.47 -17.80 -20.79
CA ALA A 112 14.59 -18.56 -21.34
C ALA A 112 15.85 -17.72 -21.58
N SER A 113 15.69 -16.38 -21.66
CA SER A 113 16.79 -15.43 -21.91
C SER A 113 16.61 -14.18 -21.05
N PRO A 114 16.75 -14.30 -19.71
CA PRO A 114 16.57 -13.17 -18.79
C PRO A 114 17.66 -12.12 -18.99
N VAL A 115 17.33 -10.88 -18.66
CA VAL A 115 18.32 -9.79 -18.57
C VAL A 115 19.06 -9.85 -17.23
N ASN A 116 20.24 -9.25 -17.14
CA ASN A 116 21.07 -9.31 -15.95
C ASN A 116 20.92 -8.11 -15.00
N THR A 117 20.19 -7.06 -15.39
CA THR A 117 20.01 -5.85 -14.58
C THR A 117 18.58 -5.31 -14.65
N MET A 118 18.18 -4.58 -13.61
CA MET A 118 16.91 -3.85 -13.59
C MET A 118 16.85 -2.77 -14.69
N GLN A 119 17.97 -2.09 -14.95
CA GLN A 119 18.03 -1.05 -16.00
C GLN A 119 17.69 -1.63 -17.37
N LYS A 120 18.21 -2.82 -17.67
CA LYS A 120 17.88 -3.47 -18.94
C LYS A 120 16.42 -3.90 -19.01
N ALA A 121 15.86 -4.36 -17.90
CA ALA A 121 14.42 -4.64 -17.84
C ALA A 121 13.56 -3.37 -18.03
N PHE A 122 13.97 -2.23 -17.45
CA PHE A 122 13.27 -0.95 -17.65
C PHE A 122 13.30 -0.48 -19.11
N GLU A 123 14.38 -0.75 -19.86
CA GLU A 123 14.43 -0.45 -21.29
C GLU A 123 13.40 -1.24 -22.10
N LEU A 124 13.23 -2.52 -21.76
CA LEU A 124 12.39 -3.47 -22.50
C LEU A 124 10.91 -3.38 -22.13
N ALA A 125 10.59 -3.11 -20.86
CA ALA A 125 9.24 -3.07 -20.36
C ALA A 125 8.49 -1.81 -20.84
N GLU A 126 7.18 -1.90 -20.91
CA GLU A 126 6.23 -0.81 -21.17
C GLU A 126 5.33 -0.58 -19.93
N ASP A 127 4.47 0.45 -19.96
CA ASP A 127 3.49 0.68 -18.91
C ASP A 127 2.56 -0.52 -18.71
N GLY A 128 2.39 -0.93 -17.45
CA GLY A 128 1.59 -2.09 -17.07
C GLY A 128 2.33 -3.42 -17.10
N ASP A 129 3.58 -3.45 -17.53
CA ASP A 129 4.37 -4.69 -17.57
C ASP A 129 4.83 -5.13 -16.18
N THR A 130 5.16 -6.42 -16.06
CA THR A 130 5.66 -7.04 -14.83
C THR A 130 7.10 -7.48 -14.98
N ILE A 131 7.96 -7.02 -14.07
CA ILE A 131 9.33 -7.48 -13.96
C ILE A 131 9.40 -8.61 -12.93
N VAL A 132 9.87 -9.77 -13.35
CA VAL A 132 10.02 -10.96 -12.52
C VAL A 132 11.50 -11.14 -12.14
N LEU A 133 11.78 -11.06 -10.86
CA LEU A 133 13.11 -11.33 -10.33
C LEU A 133 13.27 -12.83 -10.08
N LEU A 134 14.24 -13.46 -10.71
CA LEU A 134 14.52 -14.90 -10.55
C LEU A 134 15.49 -15.19 -9.39
N ASP A 135 16.22 -14.19 -8.97
CA ASP A 135 17.14 -14.20 -7.84
C ASP A 135 17.21 -12.81 -7.19
N THR A 136 18.10 -12.62 -6.23
CA THR A 136 18.31 -11.31 -5.62
C THR A 136 19.12 -10.40 -6.53
N VAL A 137 18.52 -9.30 -6.96
CA VAL A 137 19.09 -8.31 -7.87
C VAL A 137 19.47 -7.05 -7.11
N ARG A 138 20.70 -6.57 -7.28
CA ARG A 138 21.13 -5.30 -6.71
C ARG A 138 20.54 -4.13 -7.50
N VAL A 139 19.96 -3.17 -6.80
CA VAL A 139 19.38 -1.96 -7.39
C VAL A 139 20.07 -0.74 -6.80
N SER A 140 20.68 0.08 -7.65
CA SER A 140 21.34 1.33 -7.25
C SER A 140 20.52 2.58 -7.62
N SER A 141 19.67 2.51 -8.64
CA SER A 141 18.79 3.57 -9.09
C SER A 141 17.50 3.01 -9.70
N TRP A 142 16.48 3.87 -9.83
CA TRP A 142 15.21 3.53 -10.45
C TRP A 142 14.87 4.58 -11.51
N ASP A 143 15.46 4.41 -12.70
CA ASP A 143 15.49 5.44 -13.74
C ASP A 143 14.40 5.23 -14.81
N THR A 144 13.22 4.79 -14.40
CA THR A 144 12.07 4.66 -15.30
C THR A 144 10.86 5.41 -14.75
N SER A 145 10.13 6.10 -15.63
CA SER A 145 8.83 6.71 -15.31
C SER A 145 7.65 5.79 -15.60
N LYS A 146 7.91 4.60 -16.12
CA LYS A 146 6.88 3.63 -16.48
C LYS A 146 6.18 3.08 -15.23
N SER A 147 4.89 2.80 -15.37
CA SER A 147 4.09 2.12 -14.34
C SER A 147 4.36 0.63 -14.41
N LEU A 148 4.99 0.06 -13.39
CA LEU A 148 5.46 -1.33 -13.42
C LEU A 148 5.03 -2.10 -12.17
N THR A 149 4.83 -3.41 -12.33
CA THR A 149 4.79 -4.36 -11.23
C THR A 149 6.14 -5.09 -11.14
N VAL A 150 6.66 -5.27 -9.92
CA VAL A 150 7.88 -6.06 -9.68
C VAL A 150 7.57 -7.18 -8.70
N THR A 151 7.85 -8.39 -9.09
CA THR A 151 7.58 -9.57 -8.29
C THR A 151 8.81 -10.49 -8.19
N GLY A 152 8.98 -11.12 -7.04
CA GLY A 152 9.95 -12.20 -6.85
C GLY A 152 9.34 -13.58 -7.09
N GLN A 153 8.01 -13.68 -7.30
CA GLN A 153 7.36 -14.92 -7.61
C GLN A 153 7.41 -15.19 -9.11
N ASN A 154 8.07 -16.27 -9.48
CA ASN A 154 8.08 -16.74 -10.85
C ASN A 154 6.67 -17.26 -11.24
N PRO A 155 5.97 -16.62 -12.19
CA PRO A 155 4.62 -17.01 -12.57
C PRO A 155 4.53 -18.41 -13.21
N ILE A 156 5.66 -18.93 -13.72
CA ILE A 156 5.72 -20.25 -14.32
C ILE A 156 5.78 -21.36 -13.25
N THR A 157 6.64 -21.17 -12.24
CA THR A 157 6.86 -22.18 -11.18
C THR A 157 6.02 -21.95 -9.92
N GLY A 158 5.54 -20.74 -9.72
CA GLY A 158 4.87 -20.31 -8.48
C GLY A 158 5.81 -20.11 -7.29
N VAL A 159 7.11 -20.30 -7.47
CA VAL A 159 8.11 -20.17 -6.40
C VAL A 159 8.54 -18.70 -6.27
N THR A 160 8.70 -18.23 -5.04
CA THR A 160 9.21 -16.89 -4.73
C THR A 160 10.66 -16.98 -4.28
N GLU A 161 11.57 -16.60 -5.16
CA GLU A 161 13.04 -16.62 -4.93
C GLU A 161 13.66 -15.24 -5.16
N GLY A 162 12.95 -14.38 -5.90
CA GLY A 162 13.42 -13.07 -6.29
C GLY A 162 13.44 -12.06 -5.14
N GLY A 163 14.40 -11.14 -5.22
CA GLY A 163 14.55 -10.08 -4.25
C GLY A 163 15.28 -8.86 -4.80
N ILE A 164 15.24 -7.79 -4.02
CA ILE A 164 15.97 -6.55 -4.28
C ILE A 164 16.98 -6.32 -3.16
N ASP A 165 18.26 -6.18 -3.52
CA ASP A 165 19.35 -5.86 -2.60
C ASP A 165 19.58 -4.34 -2.57
N LEU A 166 19.33 -3.73 -1.41
CA LEU A 166 19.53 -2.31 -1.11
C LEU A 166 20.72 -2.06 -0.18
N THR A 167 21.54 -3.06 0.15
CA THR A 167 22.59 -2.94 1.19
C THR A 167 23.67 -1.91 0.86
N GLU A 168 23.92 -1.66 -0.42
CA GLU A 168 24.93 -0.69 -0.88
C GLU A 168 24.43 0.75 -0.99
N ILE A 169 23.12 0.95 -0.90
CA ILE A 169 22.52 2.29 -0.97
C ILE A 169 21.74 2.62 0.29
N VAL A 170 21.66 3.91 0.62
CA VAL A 170 20.84 4.39 1.73
C VAL A 170 19.43 4.72 1.27
N SER A 171 19.30 5.20 0.03
CA SER A 171 18.04 5.73 -0.48
C SER A 171 17.81 5.29 -1.92
N LEU A 172 16.65 4.71 -2.17
CA LEU A 172 16.13 4.44 -3.51
C LEU A 172 15.05 5.46 -3.85
N ARG A 173 15.17 6.14 -4.98
CA ARG A 173 14.16 7.09 -5.48
C ARG A 173 13.40 6.43 -6.62
N ILE A 174 12.08 6.40 -6.51
CA ILE A 174 11.18 5.82 -7.51
C ILE A 174 10.74 6.94 -8.47
N CYS A 175 11.03 6.79 -9.75
CA CYS A 175 10.75 7.82 -10.76
C CYS A 175 9.43 7.59 -11.52
N GLY A 176 8.71 6.49 -11.28
CA GLY A 176 7.42 6.15 -11.88
C GLY A 176 6.55 5.33 -10.93
N PRO A 177 5.26 5.17 -11.20
CA PRO A 177 4.39 4.33 -10.39
C PRO A 177 4.90 2.89 -10.32
N VAL A 178 4.92 2.29 -9.12
CA VAL A 178 5.39 0.92 -8.97
C VAL A 178 4.60 0.16 -7.91
N LYS A 179 4.36 -1.11 -8.21
CA LYS A 179 3.88 -2.11 -7.27
C LYS A 179 4.95 -3.17 -7.04
N PHE A 180 5.36 -3.38 -5.81
CA PHE A 180 6.19 -4.52 -5.40
C PHE A 180 5.30 -5.57 -4.75
N GLU A 181 5.48 -6.83 -5.08
CA GLU A 181 4.74 -7.93 -4.46
C GLU A 181 5.55 -9.24 -4.45
N LYS A 182 5.31 -10.06 -3.42
CA LYS A 182 5.88 -11.42 -3.33
C LYS A 182 7.38 -11.45 -3.62
N LEU A 183 8.14 -10.58 -2.98
CA LEU A 183 9.59 -10.51 -3.10
C LEU A 183 10.25 -10.18 -1.78
N LYS A 184 11.55 -10.40 -1.71
CA LYS A 184 12.38 -10.07 -0.55
C LYS A 184 13.19 -8.80 -0.79
N PHE A 185 13.14 -7.86 0.15
CA PHE A 185 14.12 -6.79 0.24
C PHE A 185 15.25 -7.20 1.17
N VAL A 186 16.47 -7.22 0.66
CA VAL A 186 17.69 -7.38 1.45
C VAL A 186 18.15 -5.99 1.84
N THR A 187 18.03 -5.67 3.10
CA THR A 187 18.16 -4.33 3.66
C THR A 187 19.22 -4.30 4.76
N LYS A 188 19.76 -3.13 5.03
CA LYS A 188 20.81 -2.92 6.02
C LYS A 188 20.20 -2.49 7.36
N ALA A 189 20.67 -3.13 8.44
CA ALA A 189 20.32 -2.71 9.79
C ALA A 189 20.71 -1.25 10.04
N ALA A 190 19.81 -0.51 10.70
CA ALA A 190 20.16 0.78 11.27
C ALA A 190 20.84 0.52 12.62
N ALA A 191 22.10 0.95 12.79
CA ALA A 191 22.85 0.70 14.02
C ALA A 191 22.38 1.56 15.20
N SER A 192 21.54 2.59 14.97
CA SER A 192 20.88 3.41 16.00
C SER A 192 19.59 4.05 15.46
N MET A 193 18.78 4.68 16.36
CA MET A 193 17.57 5.43 15.95
C MET A 193 17.85 6.54 14.93
N ASP A 194 19.06 7.10 14.90
CA ASP A 194 19.49 8.19 14.02
C ASP A 194 20.27 7.69 12.81
N GLU A 195 20.67 6.41 12.78
CA GLU A 195 21.40 5.84 11.66
C GLU A 195 20.48 5.41 10.51
N LYS A 196 21.05 5.53 9.35
CA LYS A 196 20.39 5.47 8.04
C LYS A 196 19.89 4.06 7.72
N ALA A 197 18.68 3.72 8.18
CA ALA A 197 17.93 2.63 7.54
C ALA A 197 17.81 2.89 6.03
N ASN A 198 17.63 1.84 5.27
CA ASN A 198 17.28 2.00 3.86
C ASN A 198 15.97 2.79 3.73
N ARG A 199 15.91 3.64 2.73
CA ARG A 199 14.74 4.48 2.44
C ARG A 199 14.28 4.31 1.02
N ILE A 200 12.96 4.27 0.84
CA ILE A 200 12.35 4.36 -0.49
C ILE A 200 11.56 5.66 -0.54
N PHE A 201 11.88 6.49 -1.53
CA PHE A 201 11.16 7.71 -1.86
C PHE A 201 10.27 7.44 -3.06
N ALA A 202 8.96 7.55 -2.91
CA ALA A 202 8.01 7.44 -4.01
C ALA A 202 8.08 8.65 -4.96
N CYS A 203 8.64 9.78 -4.48
CA CYS A 203 8.84 11.01 -5.25
C CYS A 203 7.55 11.58 -5.86
N GLY A 204 6.40 11.41 -5.18
CA GLY A 204 5.09 11.83 -5.68
C GLY A 204 4.43 10.83 -6.63
N ASN A 205 5.06 9.68 -6.88
CA ASN A 205 4.43 8.60 -7.65
C ASN A 205 3.62 7.69 -6.73
N SER A 206 2.67 6.95 -7.28
CA SER A 206 1.98 5.88 -6.54
C SER A 206 2.96 4.75 -6.23
N LEU A 207 3.08 4.40 -4.95
CA LEU A 207 3.91 3.29 -4.47
C LEU A 207 3.05 2.27 -3.75
N VAL A 208 2.99 1.07 -4.28
CA VAL A 208 2.29 -0.06 -3.67
C VAL A 208 3.30 -1.09 -3.17
N MET A 209 3.42 -1.20 -1.85
CA MET A 209 4.12 -2.30 -1.18
C MET A 209 3.09 -3.40 -0.94
N GLY A 210 2.90 -4.28 -1.92
CA GLY A 210 1.84 -5.26 -2.02
C GLY A 210 1.96 -6.41 -1.03
N GLU A 211 1.29 -7.51 -1.33
CA GLU A 211 1.30 -8.70 -0.47
C GLU A 211 2.58 -9.53 -0.62
N GLY A 212 2.93 -10.28 0.43
CA GLY A 212 4.02 -11.25 0.41
C GLY A 212 5.42 -10.63 0.35
N LEU A 213 5.58 -9.38 0.74
CA LEU A 213 6.90 -8.76 0.90
C LEU A 213 7.54 -9.20 2.21
N THR A 214 8.82 -9.51 2.14
CA THR A 214 9.68 -9.74 3.32
C THR A 214 10.89 -8.80 3.28
N MET A 215 11.40 -8.44 4.45
CA MET A 215 12.54 -7.54 4.59
C MET A 215 13.51 -8.11 5.61
N THR A 216 14.82 -8.01 5.37
CA THR A 216 15.81 -8.45 6.36
C THR A 216 15.86 -7.49 7.55
N GLU A 217 15.68 -6.21 7.31
CA GLU A 217 15.61 -5.15 8.33
C GLU A 217 14.53 -4.14 7.96
N PRO A 218 13.86 -3.50 8.93
CA PRO A 218 12.84 -2.51 8.66
C PRO A 218 13.36 -1.29 7.89
N ILE A 219 12.55 -0.78 6.96
CA ILE A 219 12.90 0.37 6.12
C ILE A 219 12.01 1.58 6.41
N ASP A 220 12.44 2.74 5.93
CA ASP A 220 11.62 3.96 5.93
C ASP A 220 11.01 4.17 4.53
N ILE A 221 9.75 4.59 4.47
CA ILE A 221 9.03 4.95 3.23
C ILE A 221 8.64 6.41 3.27
N LEU A 222 8.85 7.11 2.16
CA LEU A 222 8.45 8.51 2.01
C LEU A 222 7.66 8.69 0.70
N GLY A 223 6.48 9.27 0.78
CA GLY A 223 5.64 9.58 -0.38
C GLY A 223 6.23 10.69 -1.25
N GLY A 224 6.71 11.74 -0.59
CA GLY A 224 7.31 12.88 -1.27
C GLY A 224 8.77 12.67 -1.68
N ASN A 225 9.40 13.76 -2.06
CA ASN A 225 10.79 13.80 -2.53
C ASN A 225 11.80 13.94 -1.38
N SER A 226 13.06 13.79 -1.73
CA SER A 226 14.20 14.26 -0.94
C SER A 226 14.64 15.64 -1.43
N ILE A 227 15.24 16.42 -0.55
CA ILE A 227 15.78 17.77 -0.72
C ILE A 227 15.64 18.41 -2.11
N GLY A 228 14.87 19.50 -2.18
CA GLY A 228 14.87 20.43 -3.33
C GLY A 228 13.88 20.11 -4.45
N ASN A 229 13.17 19.01 -4.42
CA ASN A 229 12.14 18.68 -5.41
C ASN A 229 10.76 18.60 -4.75
N THR A 230 9.79 19.27 -5.32
CA THR A 230 8.39 19.24 -4.84
C THR A 230 7.65 18.06 -5.46
N ALA A 231 6.77 17.43 -4.68
CA ALA A 231 5.78 16.48 -5.18
C ALA A 231 4.41 17.17 -5.33
N GLU A 232 3.62 16.80 -6.34
CA GLU A 232 2.28 17.37 -6.52
C GLU A 232 1.27 16.78 -5.52
N SER A 233 1.34 15.47 -5.31
CA SER A 233 0.59 14.71 -4.30
C SER A 233 1.34 13.43 -3.99
N THR A 234 0.88 12.66 -3.02
CA THR A 234 1.49 11.37 -2.70
C THR A 234 0.44 10.31 -2.43
N ASP A 235 0.74 9.07 -2.85
CA ASP A 235 -0.13 7.92 -2.68
C ASP A 235 0.70 6.68 -2.30
N LEU A 236 0.54 6.23 -1.07
CA LEU A 236 1.24 5.08 -0.50
C LEU A 236 0.24 4.02 -0.08
N THR A 237 0.39 2.80 -0.59
CA THR A 237 -0.35 1.63 -0.14
C THR A 237 0.62 0.56 0.32
N LEU A 238 0.55 0.16 1.60
CA LEU A 238 1.41 -0.84 2.21
C LEU A 238 0.54 -1.99 2.75
N LEU A 239 0.73 -3.20 2.22
CA LEU A 239 -0.07 -4.38 2.57
C LEU A 239 0.74 -5.50 3.26
N SER A 240 2.06 -5.45 3.18
CA SER A 240 2.95 -6.38 3.89
C SER A 240 4.34 -5.76 4.06
N GLY A 241 5.21 -6.41 4.80
CA GLY A 241 6.57 -5.96 5.07
C GLY A 241 6.74 -5.30 6.43
N CYS A 242 7.98 -4.88 6.71
CA CYS A 242 8.39 -4.29 7.98
C CYS A 242 8.87 -2.85 7.77
N TYR A 243 8.21 -1.90 8.44
CA TYR A 243 8.50 -0.48 8.27
C TYR A 243 8.74 0.18 9.61
N ARG A 244 9.81 0.96 9.69
CA ARG A 244 10.13 1.76 10.85
C ARG A 244 9.38 3.09 10.82
N ARG A 245 9.53 3.84 9.74
CA ARG A 245 8.88 5.14 9.57
C ARG A 245 8.24 5.27 8.19
N ILE A 246 7.01 5.74 8.17
CA ILE A 246 6.24 5.99 6.95
C ILE A 246 5.83 7.46 6.98
N TYR A 247 6.18 8.22 5.96
CA TYR A 247 5.82 9.62 5.80
C TYR A 247 5.02 9.81 4.52
N GLY A 248 3.87 10.45 4.60
CA GLY A 248 3.12 10.88 3.43
C GLY A 248 3.87 11.96 2.65
N GLY A 249 4.46 12.90 3.37
CA GLY A 249 5.26 13.99 2.79
C GLY A 249 6.69 13.62 2.44
N GLY A 250 7.52 14.64 2.24
CA GLY A 250 8.90 14.51 1.82
C GLY A 250 9.93 14.64 2.95
N TRP A 251 11.18 14.59 2.56
CA TRP A 251 12.37 14.80 3.39
C TRP A 251 13.03 16.12 3.00
N ASN A 252 12.86 17.17 3.78
CA ASN A 252 13.24 18.53 3.41
C ASN A 252 12.68 18.94 2.03
N SER A 253 11.45 18.57 1.75
CA SER A 253 10.85 18.72 0.43
C SER A 253 9.33 18.83 0.58
N PRO A 254 8.70 19.86 0.00
CA PRO A 254 7.27 20.09 0.14
C PRO A 254 6.42 19.17 -0.76
N VAL A 255 5.14 19.08 -0.42
CA VAL A 255 4.09 18.49 -1.24
C VAL A 255 3.04 19.56 -1.51
N ASN A 256 2.70 19.81 -2.78
CA ASN A 256 1.76 20.86 -3.19
C ASN A 256 0.29 20.49 -2.94
N GLY A 257 -0.04 19.22 -2.96
CA GLY A 257 -1.40 18.71 -2.76
C GLY A 257 -1.50 17.81 -1.53
N ASP A 258 -2.40 16.85 -1.60
CA ASP A 258 -2.72 15.95 -0.51
C ASP A 258 -1.73 14.79 -0.39
N THR A 259 -1.67 14.22 0.81
CA THR A 259 -0.95 12.96 1.05
C THR A 259 -1.90 11.86 1.46
N HIS A 260 -1.78 10.70 0.82
CA HIS A 260 -2.60 9.54 1.12
C HIS A 260 -1.73 8.35 1.53
N ILE A 261 -2.07 7.73 2.66
CA ILE A 261 -1.40 6.54 3.18
C ILE A 261 -2.45 5.50 3.53
N VAL A 262 -2.36 4.31 2.95
CA VAL A 262 -3.15 3.15 3.32
C VAL A 262 -2.21 2.06 3.84
N ILE A 263 -2.42 1.60 5.06
CA ILE A 263 -1.65 0.52 5.69
C ILE A 263 -2.60 -0.59 6.10
N GLY A 264 -2.35 -1.79 5.59
CA GLY A 264 -3.23 -2.93 5.85
C GLY A 264 -2.49 -4.26 5.80
N GLY A 265 -3.24 -5.31 5.46
CA GLY A 265 -2.71 -6.66 5.32
C GLY A 265 -1.94 -7.12 6.56
N THR A 266 -0.66 -7.46 6.37
CA THR A 266 0.24 -7.97 7.42
C THR A 266 1.40 -7.02 7.74
N VAL A 267 1.25 -5.72 7.49
CA VAL A 267 2.31 -4.74 7.81
C VAL A 267 2.66 -4.81 9.29
N ASN A 268 3.95 -5.04 9.59
CA ASN A 268 4.49 -5.15 10.94
C ASN A 268 3.74 -6.14 11.87
N SER A 269 2.91 -7.05 11.34
CA SER A 269 2.04 -7.93 12.14
C SER A 269 2.81 -8.93 13.02
N GLU A 270 4.05 -9.22 12.67
CA GLU A 270 4.93 -10.12 13.44
C GLU A 270 5.49 -9.48 14.71
N TYR A 271 5.37 -8.16 14.87
CA TYR A 271 5.84 -7.49 16.08
C TYR A 271 4.85 -7.64 17.22
N SER A 272 5.34 -8.14 18.36
CA SER A 272 4.58 -8.19 19.61
C SER A 272 4.52 -6.81 20.25
N VAL A 273 3.30 -6.38 20.61
CA VAL A 273 3.09 -5.14 21.38
C VAL A 273 3.70 -5.22 22.77
N GLU A 274 3.90 -6.45 23.28
CA GLU A 274 4.39 -6.71 24.65
C GLU A 274 5.92 -6.77 24.75
N ASP A 275 6.62 -6.92 23.63
CA ASP A 275 8.08 -7.03 23.61
C ASP A 275 8.74 -5.68 23.30
N SER A 276 9.11 -4.96 24.36
CA SER A 276 9.82 -3.68 24.25
C SER A 276 11.22 -3.78 23.65
N SER A 277 11.76 -4.98 23.47
CA SER A 277 13.05 -5.22 22.81
C SER A 277 12.93 -5.27 21.29
N GLN A 278 11.71 -5.38 20.78
CA GLN A 278 11.46 -5.44 19.34
C GLN A 278 11.16 -4.06 18.75
N ASN A 279 11.51 -3.88 17.49
CA ASN A 279 11.40 -2.60 16.74
C ASN A 279 9.96 -2.07 16.57
N TYR A 280 8.95 -2.70 17.12
CA TYR A 280 7.56 -2.25 17.11
C TYR A 280 7.40 -0.83 17.68
N TYR A 281 8.05 -0.54 18.79
CA TYR A 281 8.00 0.79 19.42
C TYR A 281 8.54 1.92 18.54
N ASP A 282 9.25 1.61 17.46
CA ASP A 282 9.77 2.60 16.53
C ASP A 282 8.94 2.72 15.24
N SER A 283 7.89 1.89 15.05
CA SER A 283 7.03 2.00 13.89
C SER A 283 6.13 3.22 13.98
N ARG A 284 6.35 4.21 13.09
CA ARG A 284 5.65 5.49 13.11
C ARG A 284 5.13 5.86 11.74
N VAL A 285 3.91 6.35 11.69
CA VAL A 285 3.26 6.85 10.49
C VAL A 285 2.96 8.32 10.66
N PHE A 286 3.37 9.13 9.70
CA PHE A 286 3.16 10.57 9.66
C PHE A 286 2.45 10.93 8.35
N GLY A 287 1.32 11.62 8.42
CA GLY A 287 0.64 12.12 7.23
C GLY A 287 1.48 13.15 6.47
N GLY A 288 2.18 14.01 7.20
CA GLY A 288 3.10 15.00 6.66
C GLY A 288 4.52 14.49 6.41
N GLY A 289 5.44 15.42 6.23
CA GLY A 289 6.85 15.15 5.96
C GLY A 289 7.74 15.17 7.19
N VAL A 290 9.04 15.16 6.97
CA VAL A 290 10.08 15.20 8.00
C VAL A 290 11.13 16.28 7.71
N TYR A 291 11.57 16.97 8.75
CA TYR A 291 12.49 18.10 8.72
C TYR A 291 11.95 19.38 8.03
N SER A 292 12.69 20.46 8.20
CA SER A 292 12.33 21.80 7.75
C SER A 292 12.07 21.85 6.24
N GLY A 293 10.98 22.50 5.83
CA GLY A 293 10.60 22.64 4.42
C GLY A 293 9.85 21.45 3.83
N SER A 294 9.40 20.51 4.68
CA SER A 294 8.54 19.39 4.25
C SER A 294 7.07 19.71 4.48
N GLU A 295 6.66 20.90 4.11
CA GLU A 295 5.26 21.34 4.21
C GLU A 295 4.36 20.55 3.28
N VAL A 296 3.11 20.30 3.70
CA VAL A 296 2.04 19.77 2.85
C VAL A 296 1.04 20.88 2.63
N ALA A 297 0.86 21.32 1.38
CA ALA A 297 -0.06 22.40 1.06
C ALA A 297 -1.52 21.94 1.06
N GLY A 298 -1.77 20.65 0.81
CA GLY A 298 -3.08 20.00 0.93
C GLY A 298 -3.34 19.43 2.33
N GLU A 299 -4.22 18.46 2.39
CA GLU A 299 -4.60 17.73 3.60
C GLU A 299 -3.88 16.37 3.67
N THR A 300 -3.92 15.74 4.84
CA THR A 300 -3.30 14.42 5.01
C THR A 300 -4.35 13.37 5.34
N TYR A 301 -4.22 12.20 4.72
CA TYR A 301 -5.14 11.09 4.88
C TYR A 301 -4.37 9.82 5.24
N ILE A 302 -4.71 9.21 6.37
CA ILE A 302 -4.12 7.95 6.84
C ILE A 302 -5.24 6.95 7.12
N THR A 303 -5.14 5.75 6.55
CA THR A 303 -6.04 4.64 6.85
C THR A 303 -5.23 3.45 7.35
N ILE A 304 -5.60 2.93 8.54
CA ILE A 304 -5.05 1.70 9.11
C ILE A 304 -6.16 0.65 9.10
N LYS A 305 -5.88 -0.53 8.57
CA LYS A 305 -6.86 -1.61 8.45
C LYS A 305 -6.25 -3.01 8.58
N ASP A 306 -7.10 -4.03 8.49
CA ASP A 306 -6.74 -5.45 8.49
C ASP A 306 -5.97 -5.85 9.78
N ASN A 307 -4.75 -6.43 9.64
CA ASN A 307 -3.91 -6.88 10.74
C ASN A 307 -2.63 -6.04 10.93
N ALA A 308 -2.58 -4.84 10.36
CA ALA A 308 -1.43 -3.96 10.51
C ALA A 308 -1.13 -3.63 11.98
N ALA A 309 0.15 -3.51 12.33
CA ALA A 309 0.58 -3.14 13.68
C ALA A 309 1.50 -1.92 13.65
N ILE A 310 1.06 -0.82 14.28
CA ILE A 310 1.75 0.47 14.26
C ILE A 310 1.84 1.03 15.69
N ALA A 311 3.02 1.51 16.10
CA ALA A 311 3.15 2.12 17.42
C ALA A 311 2.51 3.53 17.44
N TYR A 312 2.87 4.38 16.49
CA TYR A 312 2.38 5.77 16.48
C TYR A 312 1.81 6.15 15.12
N VAL A 313 0.59 6.68 15.12
CA VAL A 313 -0.04 7.30 13.95
C VAL A 313 -0.23 8.78 14.24
N VAL A 314 0.32 9.63 13.38
CA VAL A 314 0.36 11.09 13.54
C VAL A 314 -0.20 11.73 12.26
N GLY A 315 -1.26 12.50 12.38
CA GLY A 315 -1.90 13.13 11.23
C GLY A 315 -0.97 14.12 10.50
N GLY A 316 -0.21 14.91 11.25
CA GLY A 316 0.74 15.86 10.71
C GLY A 316 2.14 15.28 10.46
N GLY A 317 3.12 16.17 10.37
CA GLY A 317 4.51 15.81 10.12
C GLY A 317 5.36 15.64 11.38
N SER A 318 6.64 15.37 11.18
CA SER A 318 7.65 15.22 12.22
C SER A 318 8.81 16.21 12.01
N GLY A 319 8.90 17.19 12.85
CA GLY A 319 9.97 18.18 12.82
C GLY A 319 9.52 19.62 12.54
N ILE A 320 10.44 20.56 12.66
CA ILE A 320 10.18 21.99 12.45
C ILE A 320 9.86 22.26 10.98
N GLY A 321 8.81 23.03 10.69
CA GLY A 321 8.45 23.42 9.33
C GLY A 321 7.86 22.26 8.50
N THR A 322 7.17 21.35 9.17
CA THR A 322 6.39 20.26 8.54
C THR A 322 4.89 20.55 8.58
N ASP A 323 4.52 21.80 8.40
CA ASP A 323 3.15 22.29 8.53
C ASP A 323 2.22 21.67 7.48
N ILE A 324 0.98 21.39 7.89
CA ILE A 324 -0.10 21.01 6.99
C ILE A 324 -0.90 22.27 6.67
N LYS A 325 -0.69 22.84 5.50
CA LYS A 325 -1.27 24.14 5.11
C LYS A 325 -2.69 24.02 4.57
N GLY A 326 -3.09 22.84 4.09
CA GLY A 326 -4.45 22.56 3.64
C GLY A 326 -5.50 22.57 4.76
N GLY A 327 -5.05 22.58 6.01
CA GLY A 327 -5.90 22.88 7.16
C GLY A 327 -6.49 21.67 7.86
N ALA A 328 -6.31 20.43 7.38
CA ALA A 328 -6.85 19.27 8.08
C ALA A 328 -5.97 18.01 8.00
N THR A 329 -6.11 17.17 9.02
CA THR A 329 -5.59 15.81 9.03
C THR A 329 -6.73 14.82 9.24
N HIS A 330 -6.71 13.74 8.50
CA HIS A 330 -7.74 12.69 8.54
C HIS A 330 -7.10 11.34 8.85
N ILE A 331 -7.54 10.71 9.93
CA ILE A 331 -7.07 9.38 10.32
C ILE A 331 -8.28 8.46 10.45
N SER A 332 -8.25 7.35 9.72
CA SER A 332 -9.22 6.25 9.82
C SER A 332 -8.55 5.00 10.37
N ILE A 333 -9.11 4.42 11.43
CA ILE A 333 -8.71 3.14 12.00
C ILE A 333 -9.87 2.15 11.78
N ASP A 334 -9.75 1.34 10.74
CA ASP A 334 -10.77 0.37 10.35
C ASP A 334 -10.41 -1.07 10.78
N GLY A 335 -9.20 -1.24 11.29
CA GLY A 335 -8.65 -2.52 11.76
C GLY A 335 -7.27 -2.34 12.39
N GLY A 336 -6.55 -3.45 12.56
CA GLY A 336 -5.19 -3.45 13.05
C GLY A 336 -5.02 -3.15 14.54
N ARG A 337 -3.77 -2.95 14.93
CA ARG A 337 -3.36 -2.58 16.29
C ARG A 337 -2.53 -1.32 16.26
N VAL A 338 -2.94 -0.32 17.01
CA VAL A 338 -2.21 0.95 17.13
C VAL A 338 -1.98 1.26 18.60
N MET A 339 -0.77 1.66 18.97
CA MET A 339 -0.50 2.09 20.35
C MET A 339 -1.12 3.48 20.57
N ASN A 340 -0.66 4.49 19.85
CA ASN A 340 -1.16 5.85 20.04
C ASN A 340 -1.48 6.54 18.68
N VAL A 341 -2.58 7.28 18.68
CA VAL A 341 -3.03 8.09 17.53
C VAL A 341 -3.04 9.56 17.96
N TYR A 342 -2.38 10.43 17.20
CA TYR A 342 -2.38 11.87 17.38
C TYR A 342 -2.91 12.56 16.12
N GLY A 343 -3.93 13.39 16.28
CA GLY A 343 -4.51 14.14 15.15
C GLY A 343 -3.54 15.17 14.57
N GLY A 344 -2.82 15.89 15.41
CA GLY A 344 -1.87 16.94 15.02
C GLY A 344 -0.46 16.43 14.72
N THR A 345 0.56 17.15 15.19
CA THR A 345 1.99 16.89 14.94
C THR A 345 2.73 16.40 16.18
N VAL A 346 3.98 15.98 16.03
CA VAL A 346 4.85 15.47 17.12
C VAL A 346 6.02 16.42 17.43
N ASP A 347 6.00 17.65 16.97
CA ASP A 347 7.13 18.56 17.20
C ASP A 347 6.92 19.50 18.39
N LYS A 348 8.02 19.89 19.04
CA LYS A 348 8.03 20.75 20.21
C LYS A 348 8.08 22.26 19.91
N THR A 349 8.20 22.68 18.66
CA THR A 349 8.58 24.05 18.31
C THR A 349 7.59 24.80 17.43
N THR A 350 6.69 24.15 16.75
CA THR A 350 5.69 24.78 15.88
C THR A 350 4.27 24.50 16.36
N VAL A 351 3.42 25.52 16.37
CA VAL A 351 2.00 25.38 16.63
C VAL A 351 1.34 24.78 15.40
N TYR A 352 0.76 23.58 15.52
CA TYR A 352 -0.06 23.01 14.45
C TYR A 352 -1.30 23.89 14.21
N LYS A 353 -1.55 24.23 12.97
CA LYS A 353 -2.71 25.04 12.56
C LYS A 353 -3.58 24.22 11.62
N GLY A 354 -4.75 23.82 12.08
CA GLY A 354 -5.71 23.07 11.29
C GLY A 354 -6.58 22.16 12.13
N ASP A 355 -7.63 21.67 11.50
CA ASP A 355 -8.56 20.72 12.11
C ASP A 355 -8.02 19.30 12.08
N THR A 356 -8.44 18.47 13.02
CA THR A 356 -8.07 17.05 13.05
C THR A 356 -9.34 16.19 13.13
N TYR A 357 -9.35 15.14 12.31
CA TYR A 357 -10.44 14.19 12.22
C TYR A 357 -9.91 12.79 12.44
N ILE A 358 -10.36 12.13 13.51
CA ILE A 358 -9.99 10.74 13.81
C ILE A 358 -11.28 9.92 13.86
N ASN A 359 -11.37 8.94 12.96
CA ASN A 359 -12.48 8.00 12.91
C ASN A 359 -11.97 6.59 13.22
N MET A 360 -12.63 5.87 14.12
CA MET A 360 -12.34 4.48 14.42
C MET A 360 -13.61 3.65 14.27
N SER A 361 -13.57 2.69 13.34
CA SER A 361 -14.65 1.75 13.09
C SER A 361 -14.29 0.31 13.50
N GLY A 362 -13.00 0.02 13.70
CA GLY A 362 -12.51 -1.32 14.06
C GLY A 362 -11.14 -1.30 14.70
N GLY A 363 -10.54 -2.48 14.88
CA GLY A 363 -9.20 -2.64 15.43
C GLY A 363 -9.06 -2.42 16.94
N SER A 364 -7.83 -2.23 17.39
CA SER A 364 -7.48 -2.01 18.79
C SER A 364 -6.49 -0.85 18.91
N VAL A 365 -6.82 0.16 19.73
CA VAL A 365 -5.98 1.34 19.99
C VAL A 365 -5.78 1.50 21.48
N GLU A 366 -4.56 1.81 21.95
CA GLU A 366 -4.33 2.12 23.35
C GLU A 366 -4.76 3.55 23.69
N GLY A 367 -4.30 4.53 22.93
CA GLY A 367 -4.60 5.95 23.17
C GLY A 367 -4.98 6.71 21.91
N ILE A 368 -6.03 7.52 21.99
CA ILE A 368 -6.46 8.42 20.91
C ILE A 368 -6.41 9.85 21.44
N PHE A 369 -5.69 10.72 20.75
CA PHE A 369 -5.50 12.12 21.09
C PHE A 369 -5.89 12.99 19.88
N GLY A 370 -6.89 13.83 20.05
CA GLY A 370 -7.36 14.73 18.98
C GLY A 370 -6.33 15.74 18.55
N GLY A 371 -5.52 16.23 19.52
CA GLY A 371 -4.51 17.24 19.31
C GLY A 371 -3.13 16.70 18.97
N SER A 372 -2.13 17.55 19.20
CA SER A 372 -0.72 17.28 18.96
C SER A 372 -0.04 16.59 20.15
N MET A 373 1.07 15.92 19.90
CA MET A 373 1.96 15.43 20.93
C MET A 373 2.95 16.52 21.35
N SER A 374 2.88 16.91 22.61
CA SER A 374 3.83 17.86 23.23
C SER A 374 3.83 19.28 22.65
N GLN A 375 2.69 19.75 22.08
CA GLN A 375 2.56 21.14 21.65
C GLN A 375 1.10 21.61 21.57
N THR A 376 0.93 22.94 21.53
CA THR A 376 -0.36 23.58 21.29
C THR A 376 -0.77 23.45 19.81
N MET A 377 -2.06 23.35 19.56
CA MET A 377 -2.62 23.46 18.22
C MET A 377 -3.71 24.53 18.17
N THR A 378 -3.86 25.13 17.00
CA THR A 378 -4.97 26.02 16.67
C THR A 378 -5.87 25.34 15.64
N GLY A 379 -7.13 25.11 16.00
CA GLY A 379 -8.12 24.41 15.18
C GLY A 379 -9.00 23.50 16.02
N ASN A 380 -9.89 22.77 15.37
CA ASN A 380 -10.83 21.90 16.05
C ASN A 380 -10.37 20.45 16.00
N THR A 381 -10.69 19.69 17.05
CA THR A 381 -10.44 18.25 17.04
C THR A 381 -11.76 17.49 17.07
N ARG A 382 -11.86 16.46 16.25
CA ARG A 382 -13.02 15.57 16.20
C ARG A 382 -12.59 14.13 16.23
N ILE A 383 -13.06 13.41 17.24
CA ILE A 383 -12.84 11.97 17.40
C ILE A 383 -14.19 11.28 17.36
N ALA A 384 -14.35 10.31 16.47
CA ALA A 384 -15.52 9.45 16.40
C ALA A 384 -15.08 7.99 16.49
N VAL A 385 -15.53 7.29 17.55
CA VAL A 385 -15.27 5.87 17.75
C VAL A 385 -16.59 5.13 17.65
N SER A 386 -16.81 4.42 16.54
CA SER A 386 -18.04 3.68 16.26
C SER A 386 -17.90 2.17 16.44
N GLY A 387 -16.66 1.68 16.51
CA GLY A 387 -16.37 0.25 16.68
C GLY A 387 -14.94 0.03 17.15
N GLY A 388 -14.56 -1.25 17.31
CA GLY A 388 -13.24 -1.62 17.78
C GLY A 388 -13.06 -1.44 19.29
N GLN A 389 -11.81 -1.40 19.74
CA GLN A 389 -11.44 -1.44 21.15
C GLN A 389 -10.43 -0.35 21.49
N VAL A 390 -10.75 0.54 22.45
CA VAL A 390 -9.79 1.46 23.04
C VAL A 390 -9.44 0.96 24.45
N THR A 391 -8.14 0.71 24.67
CA THR A 391 -7.70 0.00 25.88
C THR A 391 -7.23 0.91 27.01
N ARG A 392 -6.91 2.17 26.74
CA ARG A 392 -6.37 3.08 27.77
C ARG A 392 -7.10 4.44 27.84
N ARG A 393 -7.11 5.25 26.76
CA ARG A 393 -7.59 6.64 26.88
C ARG A 393 -8.06 7.26 25.56
N ILE A 394 -8.99 8.19 25.65
CA ILE A 394 -9.40 9.07 24.55
C ILE A 394 -9.38 10.49 25.08
N TYR A 395 -8.59 11.38 24.49
CA TYR A 395 -8.54 12.80 24.82
C TYR A 395 -8.84 13.64 23.58
N GLY A 396 -9.78 14.55 23.66
CA GLY A 396 -10.04 15.50 22.58
C GLY A 396 -8.89 16.49 22.35
N GLY A 397 -8.05 16.72 23.36
CA GLY A 397 -6.96 17.67 23.35
C GLY A 397 -5.58 17.08 23.01
N CYS A 398 -4.55 17.88 23.36
CA CYS A 398 -3.14 17.51 23.21
C CYS A 398 -2.65 16.64 24.38
N TYR A 399 -1.66 15.83 24.15
CA TYR A 399 -1.09 14.95 25.17
C TYR A 399 0.42 14.80 25.05
N ASN A 400 1.13 14.80 26.18
CA ASN A 400 2.58 14.59 26.23
C ASN A 400 2.89 13.23 26.87
N ASP A 401 3.41 12.30 26.09
CA ASP A 401 3.77 10.95 26.54
C ASP A 401 5.26 10.81 26.95
N TRP A 402 6.11 11.80 26.65
CA TRP A 402 7.57 11.62 26.69
C TRP A 402 8.30 12.23 27.86
N SER A 403 7.71 13.08 28.62
CA SER A 403 8.41 13.66 29.76
C SER A 403 7.56 13.60 31.01
N GLY A 404 8.01 12.93 32.03
CA GLY A 404 7.43 13.03 33.37
C GLY A 404 7.41 14.44 33.98
N SER A 405 7.62 15.47 33.17
CA SER A 405 7.45 16.86 33.54
C SER A 405 6.07 17.34 33.13
N TRP A 406 5.19 17.43 34.07
CA TRP A 406 3.81 17.96 33.99
C TRP A 406 3.74 19.46 33.67
N ASN A 407 4.77 20.05 33.14
CA ASN A 407 4.92 21.50 32.99
C ASN A 407 4.66 21.92 31.54
N SER A 408 3.48 21.58 31.00
CA SER A 408 3.17 21.99 29.64
C SER A 408 1.76 22.52 29.54
N ASN A 409 1.67 23.80 29.21
CA ASN A 409 0.43 24.48 28.83
C ASN A 409 0.00 24.09 27.40
N PHE A 410 0.16 22.82 26.99
CA PHE A 410 -0.29 22.38 25.67
C PHE A 410 -1.80 22.28 25.64
N HIS A 411 -2.43 22.95 24.73
CA HIS A 411 -3.88 23.02 24.60
C HIS A 411 -4.30 23.05 23.13
N VAL A 412 -5.56 22.82 22.93
CA VAL A 412 -6.24 23.06 21.66
C VAL A 412 -6.89 24.44 21.76
N ASP A 413 -6.45 25.36 20.92
CA ASP A 413 -7.10 26.66 20.75
C ASP A 413 -8.21 26.52 19.69
N GLY A 414 -9.33 25.99 20.15
CA GLY A 414 -10.48 25.63 19.33
C GLY A 414 -11.44 24.71 20.09
N THR A 415 -12.36 24.10 19.38
CA THR A 415 -13.32 23.15 19.97
C THR A 415 -12.81 21.71 19.89
N THR A 416 -13.08 20.95 20.94
CA THR A 416 -12.80 19.50 20.93
C THR A 416 -14.12 18.74 21.00
N ALA A 417 -14.30 17.75 20.15
CA ALA A 417 -15.49 16.90 20.15
C ALA A 417 -15.05 15.42 20.17
N VAL A 418 -15.59 14.67 21.11
CA VAL A 418 -15.38 13.23 21.21
C VAL A 418 -16.74 12.55 21.21
N TRP A 419 -16.95 11.66 20.27
CA TRP A 419 -18.13 10.82 20.21
C TRP A 419 -17.70 9.34 20.28
N VAL A 420 -18.35 8.58 21.16
CA VAL A 420 -18.15 7.14 21.31
C VAL A 420 -19.53 6.47 21.28
N GLY A 421 -19.70 5.52 20.39
CA GLY A 421 -20.99 4.83 20.24
C GLY A 421 -20.86 3.57 19.39
N GLY A 422 -21.99 3.06 18.90
CA GLY A 422 -22.00 1.83 18.11
C GLY A 422 -21.48 0.63 18.91
N ASP A 423 -20.60 -0.17 18.29
CA ASP A 423 -19.98 -1.36 18.88
C ASP A 423 -18.62 -1.09 19.55
N ALA A 424 -18.30 0.18 19.80
CA ALA A 424 -17.05 0.57 20.46
C ALA A 424 -16.93 0.01 21.88
N ARG A 425 -15.76 -0.47 22.24
CA ARG A 425 -15.44 -1.01 23.57
C ARG A 425 -14.34 -0.20 24.25
N LEU A 426 -14.63 0.37 25.41
CA LEU A 426 -13.66 0.99 26.29
C LEU A 426 -13.34 0.00 27.42
N ILE A 427 -12.07 -0.44 27.49
CA ILE A 427 -11.70 -1.54 28.44
C ILE A 427 -11.26 -1.03 29.79
N THR A 428 -10.63 0.11 29.89
CA THR A 428 -10.24 0.74 31.16
C THR A 428 -10.63 2.19 31.13
N GLY A 429 -11.51 2.60 32.05
CA GLY A 429 -12.16 3.89 32.20
C GLY A 429 -11.37 5.15 31.91
N ALA A 430 -11.16 5.42 30.66
CA ALA A 430 -10.29 6.46 30.17
C ALA A 430 -10.99 7.33 29.12
N VAL A 431 -12.02 8.06 29.54
CA VAL A 431 -12.55 9.18 28.77
C VAL A 431 -12.17 10.48 29.45
#